data_b69212e258a72226aac44cc4da999570
#
_entry.id   b69212e258a72226aac44cc4da999570
#
_cell.length_a   1.000
_cell.length_b   1.000
_cell.length_c   1.000
_cell.angle_alpha   90.00
_cell.angle_beta   90.00
_cell.angle_gamma   90.00
#
_symmetry.space_group_name_H-M   'P 1'
#
loop_
_entity.id
_entity.type
_entity.pdbx_description
1 polymer ?
#
loop_
_entity_poly.entity_id
_entity_poly.type
_entity_poly.pdbx_seq_one_letter_code
_entity_poly.pdbx_strand_id
1 'polypeptide(L)'
;RDRSPSRGLGDVYKRQGDHGWEEVPYWLKGYGDLAYILKDSAMIAETKVWIEAAIQSRQPDGFFGPVNERGGKRELWANMVMLWCLQSYYEYSGDKRVLTLMTDYFKWQLTVPDDKFLEDYWENSRGGDNLYSVYWLYNITGEQFLLELARKLHRNTADWTNESDLPNWHNVNIAQCFREPATYYMLSGDSADLQASYRVHHLVRRIFGQVPGGMFGADENARLAYIDPRQGTETCGFVEQMASDEIMLRMTGDPFWAEHCEEVAFNSYPAAVMPDFKALRYITCPN
;
A
#
# COMPACT_ATOMS: atom_id res chain seq x y z
N ARG A 1 13.81 -12.78 -22.48
CA ARG A 1 12.51 -12.15 -22.79
C ARG A 1 12.79 -10.69 -23.06
N ASP A 2 12.34 -10.24 -24.20
CA ASP A 2 12.67 -8.98 -24.81
C ASP A 2 12.29 -7.80 -23.87
N ARG A 3 13.29 -7.21 -23.23
CA ARG A 3 13.17 -5.95 -22.49
C ARG A 3 13.37 -4.80 -23.45
N SER A 4 12.55 -4.72 -24.49
CA SER A 4 12.62 -3.59 -25.38
C SER A 4 12.16 -2.32 -24.66
N PRO A 5 13.02 -1.34 -24.44
CA PRO A 5 12.66 -0.05 -23.83
C PRO A 5 11.73 0.79 -24.69
N SER A 6 11.43 0.32 -25.90
CA SER A 6 10.72 1.06 -26.95
C SER A 6 9.20 0.89 -26.94
N ARG A 7 8.63 0.11 -26.04
CA ARG A 7 7.18 0.15 -25.83
C ARG A 7 6.88 1.35 -24.96
N GLY A 8 6.46 2.41 -25.62
CA GLY A 8 6.29 3.73 -25.03
C GLY A 8 5.44 3.67 -23.75
N LEU A 9 5.75 4.55 -22.83
CA LEU A 9 5.02 4.84 -21.59
C LEU A 9 3.49 4.80 -21.77
N GLY A 10 2.98 5.23 -22.92
CA GLY A 10 1.58 5.17 -23.27
C GLY A 10 0.99 3.76 -23.35
N ASP A 11 1.77 2.73 -23.70
CA ASP A 11 1.28 1.35 -23.77
C ASP A 11 1.25 0.69 -22.40
N VAL A 12 2.14 1.06 -21.50
CA VAL A 12 2.14 0.54 -20.12
C VAL A 12 1.00 1.19 -19.33
N TYR A 13 0.79 2.49 -19.49
CA TYR A 13 -0.36 3.19 -18.90
C TYR A 13 -1.70 2.72 -19.51
N LYS A 14 -1.76 2.36 -20.78
CA LYS A 14 -2.97 1.84 -21.43
C LYS A 14 -3.34 0.41 -20.99
N ARG A 15 -2.40 -0.37 -20.48
CA ARG A 15 -2.66 -1.73 -19.99
C ARG A 15 -3.14 -1.78 -18.54
N GLN A 16 -3.17 -0.68 -17.84
CA GLN A 16 -3.60 -0.59 -16.44
C GLN A 16 -5.10 -0.86 -16.23
N GLY A 17 -5.90 -0.99 -17.29
CA GLY A 17 -7.33 -1.26 -17.18
C GLY A 17 -7.74 -2.70 -16.90
N ASP A 18 -6.94 -3.71 -17.30
CA ASP A 18 -7.39 -5.09 -17.26
C ASP A 18 -6.46 -6.08 -16.55
N HIS A 19 -5.12 -5.91 -16.59
CA HIS A 19 -4.21 -6.93 -16.08
C HIS A 19 -2.89 -6.36 -15.51
N GLY A 20 -2.85 -5.17 -14.98
CA GLY A 20 -1.58 -4.61 -14.49
C GLY A 20 -1.66 -3.20 -13.96
N TRP A 21 -2.85 -2.76 -13.62
CA TRP A 21 -3.10 -1.40 -13.14
C TRP A 21 -2.31 -1.05 -11.85
N GLU A 22 -2.04 -2.02 -10.98
CA GLU A 22 -1.21 -1.84 -9.78
C GLU A 22 0.26 -2.22 -9.99
N GLU A 23 0.59 -2.97 -11.07
CA GLU A 23 1.94 -3.51 -11.29
C GLU A 23 2.98 -2.39 -11.47
N VAL A 24 2.64 -1.34 -12.22
CA VAL A 24 3.57 -0.23 -12.47
C VAL A 24 3.90 0.52 -11.20
N PRO A 25 2.95 1.02 -10.41
CA PRO A 25 3.28 1.70 -9.17
C PRO A 25 3.96 0.81 -8.14
N TYR A 26 3.62 -0.48 -8.04
CA TYR A 26 4.34 -1.40 -7.15
C TYR A 26 5.79 -1.61 -7.58
N TRP A 27 6.01 -1.85 -8.87
CA TRP A 27 7.38 -1.93 -9.39
C TRP A 27 8.15 -0.64 -9.14
N LEU A 28 7.53 0.51 -9.43
CA LEU A 28 8.15 1.82 -9.28
C LEU A 28 8.47 2.15 -7.82
N LYS A 29 7.59 1.77 -6.88
CA LYS A 29 7.81 1.92 -5.42
C LYS A 29 9.13 1.26 -5.01
N GLY A 30 9.34 -0.01 -5.38
CA GLY A 30 10.58 -0.70 -5.05
C GLY A 30 11.79 -0.24 -5.88
N TYR A 31 11.62 -0.08 -7.19
CA TYR A 31 12.70 0.32 -8.08
C TYR A 31 13.17 1.75 -7.82
N GLY A 32 12.24 2.68 -7.58
CA GLY A 32 12.56 4.07 -7.29
C GLY A 32 13.30 4.23 -5.98
N ASP A 33 12.81 3.60 -4.91
CA ASP A 33 13.48 3.67 -3.60
C ASP A 33 14.88 3.07 -3.66
N LEU A 34 15.04 1.93 -4.34
CA LEU A 34 16.35 1.33 -4.56
C LEU A 34 17.28 2.27 -5.37
N ALA A 35 16.76 2.93 -6.40
CA ALA A 35 17.51 3.89 -7.19
C ALA A 35 18.05 5.04 -6.35
N TYR A 36 17.23 5.58 -5.45
CA TYR A 36 17.62 6.68 -4.57
C TYR A 36 18.64 6.27 -3.51
N ILE A 37 18.46 5.07 -2.91
CA ILE A 37 19.40 4.51 -1.92
C ILE A 37 20.76 4.25 -2.56
N LEU A 38 20.79 3.63 -3.74
CA LEU A 38 22.02 3.32 -4.46
C LEU A 38 22.65 4.55 -5.13
N LYS A 39 21.88 5.63 -5.29
CA LYS A 39 22.28 6.83 -6.06
C LYS A 39 22.67 6.48 -7.50
N ASP A 40 22.02 5.46 -8.08
CA ASP A 40 22.27 5.03 -9.44
C ASP A 40 21.61 5.98 -10.43
N SER A 41 22.42 6.69 -11.22
CA SER A 41 21.94 7.72 -12.13
C SER A 41 21.04 7.20 -13.26
N ALA A 42 21.27 5.99 -13.73
CA ALA A 42 20.46 5.36 -14.78
C ALA A 42 19.09 4.96 -14.25
N MET A 43 19.06 4.31 -13.08
CA MET A 43 17.81 3.95 -12.40
C MET A 43 17.00 5.20 -12.00
N ILE A 44 17.66 6.23 -11.50
CA ILE A 44 17.01 7.52 -11.16
C ILE A 44 16.41 8.17 -12.41
N ALA A 45 17.12 8.17 -13.52
CA ALA A 45 16.63 8.74 -14.78
C ALA A 45 15.38 7.96 -15.27
N GLU A 46 15.39 6.63 -15.19
CA GLU A 46 14.23 5.81 -15.55
C GLU A 46 13.05 6.06 -14.59
N THR A 47 13.28 6.08 -13.28
CA THR A 47 12.26 6.40 -12.27
C THR A 47 11.61 7.76 -12.59
N LYS A 48 12.42 8.77 -12.93
CA LYS A 48 11.93 10.10 -13.25
C LYS A 48 10.98 10.10 -14.43
N VAL A 49 11.19 9.26 -15.44
CA VAL A 49 10.28 9.15 -16.60
C VAL A 49 8.86 8.76 -16.15
N TRP A 50 8.75 7.82 -15.25
CA TRP A 50 7.46 7.35 -14.72
C TRP A 50 6.79 8.40 -13.82
N ILE A 51 7.56 9.06 -12.98
CA ILE A 51 7.06 10.16 -12.12
C ILE A 51 6.58 11.34 -12.97
N GLU A 52 7.33 11.72 -14.03
CA GLU A 52 6.90 12.78 -14.95
C GLU A 52 5.59 12.41 -15.66
N ALA A 53 5.43 11.14 -16.05
CA ALA A 53 4.17 10.66 -16.64
C ALA A 53 3.00 10.80 -15.67
N ALA A 54 3.19 10.44 -14.39
CA ALA A 54 2.19 10.62 -13.37
C ALA A 54 1.82 12.11 -13.17
N ILE A 55 2.81 12.98 -13.07
CA ILE A 55 2.59 14.44 -12.93
C ILE A 55 1.84 15.01 -14.15
N GLN A 56 2.20 14.59 -15.36
CA GLN A 56 1.58 15.06 -16.61
C GLN A 56 0.17 14.50 -16.83
N SER A 57 -0.19 13.40 -16.19
CA SER A 57 -1.52 12.80 -16.29
C SER A 57 -2.60 13.58 -15.54
N ARG A 58 -2.21 14.61 -14.76
CA ARG A 58 -3.13 15.44 -13.98
C ARG A 58 -4.19 16.07 -14.88
N GLN A 59 -5.44 15.92 -14.46
CA GLN A 59 -6.61 16.49 -15.13
C GLN A 59 -7.01 17.83 -14.51
N PRO A 60 -7.81 18.63 -15.22
CA PRO A 60 -8.21 19.98 -14.74
C PRO A 60 -8.95 19.97 -13.40
N ASP A 61 -9.62 18.88 -13.05
CA ASP A 61 -10.36 18.74 -11.78
C ASP A 61 -9.48 18.21 -10.63
N GLY A 62 -8.21 17.91 -10.90
CA GLY A 62 -7.25 17.44 -9.90
C GLY A 62 -7.00 15.93 -9.89
N PHE A 63 -7.83 15.13 -10.56
CA PHE A 63 -7.53 13.70 -10.72
C PHE A 63 -6.24 13.51 -11.51
N PHE A 64 -5.51 12.42 -11.22
CA PHE A 64 -4.35 12.01 -12.00
C PHE A 64 -4.35 10.48 -12.19
N GLY A 65 -3.51 10.01 -13.09
CA GLY A 65 -3.39 8.60 -13.38
C GLY A 65 -4.39 8.10 -14.43
N PRO A 66 -4.46 6.79 -14.63
CA PRO A 66 -5.30 6.20 -15.66
C PRO A 66 -6.78 6.26 -15.28
N VAL A 67 -7.59 6.36 -16.31
CA VAL A 67 -9.04 6.12 -16.19
C VAL A 67 -9.27 4.67 -16.60
N ASN A 68 -9.93 3.90 -15.75
CA ASN A 68 -10.23 2.51 -16.03
C ASN A 68 -11.05 2.39 -17.32
N GLU A 69 -10.60 1.54 -18.24
CA GLU A 69 -11.30 1.28 -19.50
C GLU A 69 -12.67 0.61 -19.30
N ARG A 70 -12.88 -0.04 -18.15
CA ARG A 70 -14.18 -0.60 -17.73
C ARG A 70 -15.17 0.49 -17.33
N GLY A 71 -15.68 1.24 -18.29
CA GLY A 71 -16.71 2.24 -18.09
C GLY A 71 -16.21 3.62 -17.69
N GLY A 72 -14.90 3.92 -17.84
CA GLY A 72 -14.35 5.23 -17.54
C GLY A 72 -14.24 5.54 -16.05
N LYS A 73 -14.22 4.53 -15.20
CA LYS A 73 -14.12 4.69 -13.74
C LYS A 73 -12.74 5.20 -13.36
N ARG A 74 -12.71 6.18 -12.49
CA ARG A 74 -11.50 6.72 -11.87
C ARG A 74 -11.20 5.92 -10.62
N GLU A 75 -10.33 4.94 -10.71
CA GLU A 75 -9.94 4.09 -9.60
C GLU A 75 -8.95 4.80 -8.67
N LEU A 76 -9.10 4.52 -7.36
CA LEU A 76 -8.21 5.09 -6.36
C LEU A 76 -7.07 4.14 -5.98
N TRP A 77 -7.25 2.82 -6.12
CA TRP A 77 -6.30 1.86 -5.56
C TRP A 77 -4.89 1.98 -6.16
N ALA A 78 -4.73 1.93 -7.47
CA ALA A 78 -3.42 2.07 -8.10
C ALA A 78 -2.76 3.42 -7.76
N ASN A 79 -3.57 4.48 -7.62
CA ASN A 79 -3.10 5.79 -7.20
C ASN A 79 -2.62 5.80 -5.75
N MET A 80 -3.19 5.00 -4.84
CA MET A 80 -2.68 4.89 -3.46
C MET A 80 -1.23 4.42 -3.44
N VAL A 81 -0.88 3.45 -4.29
CA VAL A 81 0.51 2.99 -4.44
C VAL A 81 1.38 4.05 -5.12
N MET A 82 0.86 4.73 -6.17
CA MET A 82 1.60 5.80 -6.85
C MET A 82 1.90 6.98 -5.92
N LEU A 83 1.01 7.27 -4.95
CA LEU A 83 1.27 8.31 -3.95
C LEU A 83 2.54 8.03 -3.12
N TRP A 84 2.86 6.77 -2.83
CA TRP A 84 4.12 6.40 -2.18
C TRP A 84 5.31 6.70 -3.07
N CYS A 85 5.23 6.37 -4.36
CA CYS A 85 6.30 6.69 -5.31
C CYS A 85 6.55 8.21 -5.42
N LEU A 86 5.48 8.99 -5.42
CA LEU A 86 5.54 10.45 -5.44
C LEU A 86 6.16 11.02 -4.17
N GLN A 87 5.83 10.47 -3.00
CA GLN A 87 6.42 10.86 -1.71
C GLN A 87 7.92 10.61 -1.72
N SER A 88 8.36 9.39 -2.05
CA SER A 88 9.79 9.04 -2.13
C SER A 88 10.54 9.93 -3.12
N TYR A 89 9.94 10.20 -4.29
CA TYR A 89 10.53 11.12 -5.26
C TYR A 89 10.67 12.55 -4.72
N TYR A 90 9.65 13.05 -4.01
CA TYR A 90 9.73 14.37 -3.38
C TYR A 90 10.82 14.41 -2.31
N GLU A 91 10.91 13.41 -1.45
CA GLU A 91 11.93 13.33 -0.40
C GLU A 91 13.34 13.28 -0.98
N TYR A 92 13.51 12.62 -2.12
CA TYR A 92 14.78 12.59 -2.85
C TYR A 92 15.10 13.89 -3.58
N SER A 93 14.14 14.47 -4.32
CA SER A 93 14.38 15.54 -5.29
C SER A 93 14.03 16.96 -4.80
N GLY A 94 13.11 17.08 -3.83
CA GLY A 94 12.51 18.35 -3.44
C GLY A 94 11.55 18.95 -4.48
N ASP A 95 11.09 18.18 -5.45
CA ASP A 95 10.24 18.68 -6.56
C ASP A 95 8.83 19.03 -6.06
N LYS A 96 8.57 20.33 -5.91
CA LYS A 96 7.31 20.87 -5.38
C LYS A 96 6.08 20.59 -6.24
N ARG A 97 6.27 20.18 -7.51
CA ARG A 97 5.15 19.77 -8.37
C ARG A 97 4.41 18.57 -7.80
N VAL A 98 5.11 17.71 -7.07
CA VAL A 98 4.51 16.58 -6.34
C VAL A 98 3.51 17.08 -5.30
N LEU A 99 3.89 18.07 -4.49
CA LEU A 99 2.99 18.62 -3.47
C LEU A 99 1.73 19.23 -4.12
N THR A 100 1.90 19.94 -5.25
CA THR A 100 0.76 20.50 -6.00
C THR A 100 -0.15 19.39 -6.53
N LEU A 101 0.43 18.36 -7.17
CA LEU A 101 -0.33 17.23 -7.70
C LEU A 101 -1.14 16.53 -6.59
N MET A 102 -0.49 16.20 -5.48
CA MET A 102 -1.14 15.52 -4.37
C MET A 102 -2.23 16.39 -3.71
N THR A 103 -1.96 17.70 -3.56
CA THR A 103 -2.95 18.64 -3.01
C THR A 103 -4.21 18.70 -3.88
N ASP A 104 -4.06 18.79 -5.20
CA ASP A 104 -5.18 18.85 -6.12
C ASP A 104 -5.94 17.52 -6.16
N TYR A 105 -5.21 16.41 -6.14
CA TYR A 105 -5.81 15.08 -6.10
C TYR A 105 -6.62 14.84 -4.80
N PHE A 106 -6.12 15.25 -3.67
CA PHE A 106 -6.84 15.11 -2.41
C PHE A 106 -8.05 16.07 -2.32
N LYS A 107 -7.97 17.26 -2.92
CA LYS A 107 -9.14 18.13 -3.09
C LYS A 107 -10.21 17.47 -3.97
N TRP A 108 -9.77 16.84 -5.07
CA TRP A 108 -10.69 16.06 -5.91
C TRP A 108 -11.35 14.92 -5.14
N GLN A 109 -10.61 14.17 -4.32
CA GLN A 109 -11.20 13.10 -3.48
C GLN A 109 -12.30 13.60 -2.55
N LEU A 110 -12.19 14.81 -2.03
CA LEU A 110 -13.25 15.42 -1.22
C LEU A 110 -14.53 15.68 -2.02
N THR A 111 -14.45 15.92 -3.31
CA THR A 111 -15.61 16.15 -4.16
C THR A 111 -16.37 14.88 -4.54
N VAL A 112 -15.75 13.71 -4.41
CA VAL A 112 -16.41 12.43 -4.70
C VAL A 112 -17.48 12.18 -3.62
N PRO A 113 -18.75 11.91 -3.99
CA PRO A 113 -19.78 11.58 -3.01
C PRO A 113 -19.41 10.34 -2.17
N ASP A 114 -19.83 10.30 -0.90
CA ASP A 114 -19.47 9.21 0.01
C ASP A 114 -19.97 7.84 -0.49
N ASP A 115 -21.11 7.77 -1.16
CA ASP A 115 -21.65 6.55 -1.77
C ASP A 115 -20.88 6.07 -3.04
N LYS A 116 -19.92 6.88 -3.50
CA LYS A 116 -19.05 6.59 -4.65
C LYS A 116 -17.56 6.58 -4.29
N PHE A 117 -17.27 6.85 -3.02
CA PHE A 117 -15.90 6.95 -2.54
C PHE A 117 -15.47 5.62 -1.92
N LEU A 118 -14.34 5.06 -2.37
CA LEU A 118 -13.87 3.73 -1.98
C LEU A 118 -14.92 2.63 -2.25
N GLU A 119 -15.59 2.71 -3.40
CA GLU A 119 -16.66 1.77 -3.77
C GLU A 119 -16.11 0.41 -4.21
N ASP A 120 -14.94 0.39 -4.81
CA ASP A 120 -14.31 -0.85 -5.27
C ASP A 120 -13.72 -1.65 -4.11
N TYR A 121 -13.71 -2.99 -4.25
CA TYR A 121 -13.22 -3.91 -3.22
C TYR A 121 -11.80 -3.58 -2.73
N TRP A 122 -10.89 -3.28 -3.67
CA TRP A 122 -9.49 -2.98 -3.33
C TRP A 122 -9.35 -1.61 -2.67
N GLU A 123 -10.06 -0.62 -3.21
CA GLU A 123 -10.09 0.74 -2.65
C GLU A 123 -10.64 0.75 -1.23
N ASN A 124 -11.75 0.04 -1.03
CA ASN A 124 -12.42 -0.07 0.26
C ASN A 124 -11.53 -0.76 1.29
N SER A 125 -10.94 -1.89 0.92
CA SER A 125 -10.07 -2.64 1.81
C SER A 125 -8.82 -1.85 2.23
N ARG A 126 -8.26 -1.05 1.30
CA ARG A 126 -6.91 -0.45 1.41
C ARG A 126 -6.90 1.07 1.61
N GLY A 127 -8.01 1.65 2.02
CA GLY A 127 -8.11 3.10 2.25
C GLY A 127 -7.11 3.65 3.27
N GLY A 128 -6.57 2.80 4.15
CA GLY A 128 -5.52 3.15 5.10
C GLY A 128 -4.21 3.63 4.46
N ASP A 129 -3.88 3.16 3.25
CA ASP A 129 -2.71 3.66 2.50
C ASP A 129 -2.91 5.09 2.01
N ASN A 130 -4.13 5.39 1.55
CA ASN A 130 -4.48 6.75 1.19
C ASN A 130 -4.44 7.68 2.41
N LEU A 131 -4.96 7.21 3.55
CA LEU A 131 -4.94 7.94 4.82
C LEU A 131 -3.52 8.29 5.26
N TYR A 132 -2.58 7.33 5.16
CA TYR A 132 -1.18 7.58 5.46
C TYR A 132 -0.57 8.65 4.56
N SER A 133 -0.86 8.60 3.26
CA SER A 133 -0.41 9.60 2.28
C SER A 133 -1.00 10.99 2.53
N VAL A 134 -2.24 11.07 3.01
CA VAL A 134 -2.89 12.32 3.43
C VAL A 134 -2.14 12.94 4.62
N TYR A 135 -1.76 12.14 5.61
CA TYR A 135 -0.98 12.65 6.76
C TYR A 135 0.43 13.06 6.37
N TRP A 136 1.07 12.34 5.45
CA TRP A 136 2.36 12.75 4.93
C TRP A 136 2.30 14.17 4.33
N LEU A 137 1.29 14.45 3.49
CA LEU A 137 1.12 15.76 2.90
C LEU A 137 0.72 16.82 3.95
N TYR A 138 -0.14 16.47 4.91
CA TYR A 138 -0.52 17.35 6.00
C TYR A 138 0.68 17.82 6.82
N ASN A 139 1.58 16.90 7.15
CA ASN A 139 2.78 17.22 7.92
C ASN A 139 3.74 18.17 7.20
N ILE A 140 3.68 18.22 5.87
CA ILE A 140 4.50 19.15 5.07
C ILE A 140 3.80 20.49 4.87
N THR A 141 2.49 20.47 4.62
CA THR A 141 1.75 21.66 4.15
C THR A 141 0.92 22.35 5.24
N GLY A 142 0.44 21.62 6.23
CA GLY A 142 -0.47 22.12 7.28
C GLY A 142 -1.91 22.38 6.78
N GLU A 143 -2.26 21.96 5.57
CA GLU A 143 -3.56 22.23 4.94
C GLU A 143 -4.71 21.51 5.65
N GLN A 144 -5.65 22.27 6.25
CA GLN A 144 -6.69 21.71 7.13
C GLN A 144 -7.68 20.79 6.42
N PHE A 145 -7.94 20.99 5.13
CA PHE A 145 -8.85 20.13 4.36
C PHE A 145 -8.37 18.67 4.34
N LEU A 146 -7.08 18.42 4.52
CA LEU A 146 -6.51 17.05 4.60
C LEU A 146 -7.05 16.29 5.82
N LEU A 147 -7.29 16.97 6.93
CA LEU A 147 -7.91 16.35 8.11
C LEU A 147 -9.40 16.03 7.89
N GLU A 148 -10.08 16.79 7.05
CA GLU A 148 -11.47 16.47 6.61
C GLU A 148 -11.46 15.23 5.73
N LEU A 149 -10.50 15.14 4.79
CA LEU A 149 -10.32 13.97 3.96
C LEU A 149 -9.94 12.73 4.78
N ALA A 150 -9.10 12.88 5.80
CA ALA A 150 -8.74 11.79 6.70
C ALA A 150 -9.98 11.19 7.39
N ARG A 151 -10.89 12.03 7.89
CA ARG A 151 -12.17 11.58 8.46
C ARG A 151 -13.08 10.91 7.44
N LYS A 152 -13.09 11.42 6.20
CA LYS A 152 -13.85 10.82 5.10
C LYS A 152 -13.31 9.45 4.73
N LEU A 153 -11.99 9.29 4.64
CA LEU A 153 -11.33 8.01 4.36
C LEU A 153 -11.68 6.97 5.41
N HIS A 154 -11.50 7.29 6.67
CA HIS A 154 -11.82 6.37 7.77
C HIS A 154 -13.29 5.93 7.78
N ARG A 155 -14.24 6.84 7.51
CA ARG A 155 -15.66 6.48 7.45
C ARG A 155 -16.04 5.57 6.28
N ASN A 156 -15.28 5.62 5.18
CA ASN A 156 -15.64 4.94 3.93
C ASN A 156 -14.75 3.73 3.64
N THR A 157 -13.65 3.54 4.37
CA THR A 157 -12.83 2.32 4.25
C THR A 157 -13.49 1.15 4.96
N ALA A 158 -13.04 -0.06 4.68
CA ALA A 158 -13.47 -1.26 5.37
C ALA A 158 -13.25 -1.14 6.90
N ASP A 159 -14.17 -1.66 7.68
CA ASP A 159 -14.12 -1.57 9.14
C ASP A 159 -13.11 -2.56 9.74
N TRP A 160 -11.87 -2.10 9.89
CA TRP A 160 -10.80 -2.86 10.56
C TRP A 160 -10.85 -2.75 12.09
N THR A 161 -11.86 -2.10 12.67
CA THR A 161 -12.06 -2.04 14.13
C THR A 161 -12.89 -3.19 14.68
N ASN A 162 -13.56 -3.96 13.80
CA ASN A 162 -14.44 -5.04 14.19
C ASN A 162 -13.66 -6.15 14.90
N GLU A 163 -14.08 -6.48 16.12
CA GLU A 163 -13.40 -7.46 16.98
C GLU A 163 -13.80 -8.91 16.70
N SER A 164 -14.95 -9.13 16.08
CA SER A 164 -15.51 -10.47 15.90
C SER A 164 -15.23 -11.07 14.53
N ASP A 165 -15.05 -10.23 13.53
CA ASP A 165 -14.80 -10.65 12.16
C ASP A 165 -14.02 -9.57 11.41
N LEU A 166 -13.14 -9.99 10.51
CA LEU A 166 -12.40 -9.06 9.66
C LEU A 166 -13.27 -8.68 8.45
N PRO A 167 -13.10 -7.46 7.91
CA PRO A 167 -13.85 -7.03 6.72
C PRO A 167 -13.56 -7.89 5.49
N ASN A 168 -12.38 -8.51 5.45
CA ASN A 168 -12.00 -9.55 4.49
C ASN A 168 -10.80 -10.35 5.02
N TRP A 169 -10.56 -11.52 4.42
CA TRP A 169 -9.51 -12.45 4.81
C TRP A 169 -8.41 -12.60 3.74
N HIS A 170 -8.35 -11.71 2.78
CA HIS A 170 -7.28 -11.70 1.80
C HIS A 170 -5.94 -11.39 2.47
N ASN A 171 -4.89 -12.17 2.15
CA ASN A 171 -3.57 -12.07 2.76
C ASN A 171 -3.03 -10.64 2.79
N VAL A 172 -2.90 -10.05 1.61
CA VAL A 172 -2.31 -8.71 1.46
C VAL A 172 -3.17 -7.64 2.10
N ASN A 173 -4.51 -7.76 2.00
CA ASN A 173 -5.40 -6.80 2.66
C ASN A 173 -5.25 -6.83 4.18
N ILE A 174 -5.09 -8.00 4.78
CA ILE A 174 -4.82 -8.12 6.22
C ILE A 174 -3.47 -7.46 6.54
N ALA A 175 -2.40 -7.88 5.86
CA ALA A 175 -1.04 -7.41 6.13
C ALA A 175 -0.89 -5.89 5.96
N GLN A 176 -1.59 -5.32 4.99
CA GLN A 176 -1.53 -3.90 4.63
C GLN A 176 -2.47 -3.01 5.44
N CYS A 177 -3.64 -3.54 5.84
CA CYS A 177 -4.74 -2.68 6.30
C CYS A 177 -5.08 -2.83 7.79
N PHE A 178 -4.56 -3.84 8.49
CA PHE A 178 -4.79 -3.97 9.94
C PHE A 178 -4.34 -2.71 10.71
N ARG A 179 -3.42 -1.92 10.16
CA ARG A 179 -2.90 -0.69 10.73
C ARG A 179 -3.77 0.55 10.49
N GLU A 180 -4.84 0.46 9.69
CA GLU A 180 -5.70 1.61 9.38
C GLU A 180 -6.25 2.29 10.63
N PRO A 181 -6.84 1.57 11.59
CA PRO A 181 -7.35 2.21 12.80
C PRO A 181 -6.24 2.92 13.60
N ALA A 182 -5.06 2.31 13.74
CA ALA A 182 -3.92 2.96 14.40
C ALA A 182 -3.44 4.20 13.63
N THR A 183 -3.51 4.18 12.29
CA THR A 183 -3.22 5.37 11.49
C THR A 183 -4.25 6.48 11.78
N TYR A 184 -5.52 6.14 11.87
CA TYR A 184 -6.57 7.11 12.21
C TYR A 184 -6.46 7.64 13.65
N TYR A 185 -5.96 6.83 14.59
CA TYR A 185 -5.66 7.24 15.96
C TYR A 185 -4.82 8.52 16.03
N MET A 186 -3.92 8.74 15.07
CA MET A 186 -3.10 9.97 15.01
C MET A 186 -3.95 11.25 14.90
N LEU A 187 -5.18 11.15 14.45
CA LEU A 187 -6.12 12.26 14.37
C LEU A 187 -7.20 12.18 15.46
N SER A 188 -7.77 11.00 15.70
CA SER A 188 -8.86 10.83 16.66
C SER A 188 -8.41 10.98 18.12
N GLY A 189 -7.19 10.52 18.43
CA GLY A 189 -6.70 10.36 19.80
C GLY A 189 -7.45 9.29 20.59
N ASP A 190 -8.35 8.53 19.96
CA ASP A 190 -9.10 7.46 20.62
C ASP A 190 -8.26 6.20 20.72
N SER A 191 -7.90 5.81 21.92
CA SER A 191 -7.13 4.59 22.16
C SER A 191 -7.81 3.31 21.67
N ALA A 192 -9.13 3.31 21.46
CA ALA A 192 -9.85 2.18 20.87
C ALA A 192 -9.38 1.89 19.44
N ASP A 193 -9.13 2.94 18.65
CA ASP A 193 -8.58 2.82 17.28
C ASP A 193 -7.20 2.17 17.31
N LEU A 194 -6.31 2.65 18.17
CA LEU A 194 -4.98 2.06 18.32
C LEU A 194 -5.05 0.57 18.71
N GLN A 195 -5.86 0.26 19.72
CA GLN A 195 -6.01 -1.12 20.21
C GLN A 195 -6.64 -2.03 19.16
N ALA A 196 -7.51 -1.51 18.27
CA ALA A 196 -8.09 -2.31 17.20
C ALA A 196 -7.02 -2.92 16.29
N SER A 197 -6.01 -2.15 15.88
CA SER A 197 -4.90 -2.67 15.07
C SER A 197 -4.14 -3.80 15.76
N TYR A 198 -3.84 -3.66 17.04
CA TYR A 198 -3.21 -4.75 17.81
C TYR A 198 -4.10 -5.98 17.90
N ARG A 199 -5.41 -5.79 18.14
CA ARG A 199 -6.36 -6.91 18.19
C ARG A 199 -6.44 -7.67 16.88
N VAL A 200 -6.53 -6.97 15.75
CA VAL A 200 -6.55 -7.61 14.42
C VAL A 200 -5.28 -8.40 14.18
N HIS A 201 -4.11 -7.82 14.42
CA HIS A 201 -2.83 -8.51 14.27
C HIS A 201 -2.79 -9.77 15.14
N HIS A 202 -3.13 -9.67 16.42
CA HIS A 202 -3.15 -10.82 17.34
C HIS A 202 -4.20 -11.87 16.97
N LEU A 203 -5.37 -11.46 16.49
CA LEU A 203 -6.41 -12.38 16.02
C LEU A 203 -5.91 -13.24 14.87
N VAL A 204 -5.35 -12.60 13.85
CA VAL A 204 -4.82 -13.29 12.67
C VAL A 204 -3.68 -14.23 13.05
N ARG A 205 -2.72 -13.76 13.84
CA ARG A 205 -1.59 -14.57 14.32
C ARG A 205 -2.04 -15.76 15.17
N ARG A 206 -3.05 -15.59 16.02
CA ARG A 206 -3.59 -16.67 16.85
C ARG A 206 -4.23 -17.78 16.02
N ILE A 207 -4.93 -17.42 14.92
CA ILE A 207 -5.65 -18.40 14.11
C ILE A 207 -4.74 -19.01 13.04
N PHE A 208 -3.93 -18.20 12.34
CA PHE A 208 -3.18 -18.61 11.17
C PHE A 208 -1.66 -18.49 11.34
N GLY A 209 -1.18 -18.13 12.51
CA GLY A 209 0.24 -17.89 12.79
C GLY A 209 1.06 -19.13 13.08
N GLN A 210 0.65 -20.31 12.61
CA GLN A 210 1.39 -21.56 12.79
C GLN A 210 2.58 -21.70 11.84
N VAL A 211 2.62 -20.88 10.80
CA VAL A 211 3.77 -20.82 9.90
C VAL A 211 4.97 -20.16 10.59
N PRO A 212 6.19 -20.67 10.39
CA PRO A 212 7.37 -20.06 11.00
C PRO A 212 7.69 -18.69 10.35
N GLY A 213 8.49 -17.91 11.05
CA GLY A 213 9.05 -16.68 10.50
C GLY A 213 8.18 -15.43 10.62
N GLY A 214 7.23 -15.40 11.57
CA GLY A 214 6.47 -14.19 11.89
C GLY A 214 5.20 -13.98 11.07
N MET A 215 5.03 -14.63 9.93
CA MET A 215 3.86 -14.50 9.08
C MET A 215 2.68 -15.39 9.50
N PHE A 216 1.60 -15.30 8.77
CA PHE A 216 0.40 -16.10 8.91
C PHE A 216 0.08 -16.84 7.61
N GLY A 217 -0.54 -18.02 7.74
CA GLY A 217 -0.86 -18.87 6.59
C GLY A 217 -2.06 -18.33 5.82
N ALA A 218 -1.77 -17.76 4.68
CA ALA A 218 -2.77 -17.38 3.68
C ALA A 218 -2.10 -17.30 2.31
N ASP A 219 -2.49 -18.17 1.38
CA ASP A 219 -2.05 -18.09 -0.01
C ASP A 219 -2.59 -16.84 -0.69
N GLU A 220 -3.83 -16.83 -1.12
CA GLU A 220 -4.58 -15.61 -1.47
C GLU A 220 -5.48 -15.18 -0.30
N ASN A 221 -6.08 -16.18 0.37
CA ASN A 221 -7.01 -15.93 1.46
C ASN A 221 -6.74 -16.83 2.67
N ALA A 222 -6.77 -16.27 3.86
CA ALA A 222 -6.89 -17.04 5.08
C ALA A 222 -8.29 -17.68 5.16
N ARG A 223 -8.35 -18.99 5.37
CA ARG A 223 -9.60 -19.77 5.35
C ARG A 223 -9.89 -20.33 6.72
N LEU A 224 -10.92 -19.85 7.39
CA LEU A 224 -11.32 -20.28 8.74
C LEU A 224 -11.55 -21.79 8.86
N ALA A 225 -11.97 -22.45 7.77
CA ALA A 225 -12.14 -23.90 7.73
C ALA A 225 -10.83 -24.67 7.43
N TYR A 226 -9.73 -23.98 7.16
CA TYR A 226 -8.45 -24.58 6.82
C TYR A 226 -7.33 -23.93 7.63
N ILE A 227 -7.10 -24.45 8.81
CA ILE A 227 -6.03 -24.01 9.74
C ILE A 227 -4.97 -25.10 9.74
N ASP A 228 -3.93 -24.93 8.93
CA ASP A 228 -2.87 -25.92 8.75
C ASP A 228 -1.51 -25.20 8.71
N PRO A 229 -0.51 -25.62 9.50
CA PRO A 229 0.81 -25.01 9.50
C PRO A 229 1.57 -25.15 8.17
N ARG A 230 1.08 -26.00 7.26
CA ARG A 230 1.62 -26.15 5.90
C ARG A 230 0.98 -25.19 4.90
N GLN A 231 0.04 -24.36 5.33
CA GLN A 231 -0.60 -23.38 4.46
C GLN A 231 0.45 -22.43 3.88
N GLY A 232 0.33 -22.14 2.58
CA GLY A 232 1.20 -21.20 1.90
C GLY A 232 0.96 -19.77 2.37
N THR A 233 1.92 -18.91 2.10
CA THR A 233 1.84 -17.48 2.34
C THR A 233 2.22 -16.76 1.05
N GLU A 234 1.40 -15.81 0.65
CA GLU A 234 1.64 -14.96 -0.51
C GLU A 234 2.82 -14.01 -0.24
N THR A 235 3.71 -13.87 -1.21
CA THR A 235 4.94 -13.04 -1.06
C THR A 235 4.62 -11.56 -0.88
N CYS A 236 3.57 -11.04 -1.52
CA CYS A 236 3.12 -9.66 -1.30
C CYS A 236 2.77 -9.41 0.17
N GLY A 237 2.20 -10.41 0.85
CA GLY A 237 1.91 -10.32 2.28
C GLY A 237 3.15 -10.10 3.15
N PHE A 238 4.29 -10.71 2.82
CA PHE A 238 5.54 -10.45 3.55
C PHE A 238 5.96 -8.99 3.44
N VAL A 239 5.91 -8.44 2.23
CA VAL A 239 6.36 -7.07 1.95
C VAL A 239 5.44 -6.05 2.62
N GLU A 240 4.12 -6.22 2.49
CA GLU A 240 3.16 -5.30 3.08
C GLU A 240 3.08 -5.43 4.62
N GLN A 241 3.37 -6.62 5.17
CA GLN A 241 3.50 -6.78 6.62
C GLN A 241 4.71 -5.99 7.15
N MET A 242 5.88 -6.12 6.52
CA MET A 242 7.05 -5.34 6.91
C MET A 242 6.81 -3.83 6.82
N ALA A 243 6.20 -3.37 5.74
CA ALA A 243 5.84 -1.95 5.60
C ALA A 243 4.87 -1.48 6.69
N SER A 244 3.90 -2.32 7.04
CA SER A 244 2.95 -2.03 8.12
C SER A 244 3.63 -2.00 9.49
N ASP A 245 4.54 -2.93 9.77
CA ASP A 245 5.30 -2.97 11.02
C ASP A 245 6.17 -1.70 11.18
N GLU A 246 6.85 -1.27 10.12
CA GLU A 246 7.62 -0.02 10.12
C GLU A 246 6.75 1.21 10.40
N ILE A 247 5.55 1.27 9.83
CA ILE A 247 4.60 2.35 10.07
C ILE A 247 4.07 2.30 11.50
N MET A 248 3.71 1.12 12.00
CA MET A 248 3.27 0.94 13.38
C MET A 248 4.38 1.33 14.37
N LEU A 249 5.63 0.94 14.13
CA LEU A 249 6.78 1.39 14.92
C LEU A 249 6.90 2.91 14.93
N ARG A 250 6.80 3.54 13.75
CA ARG A 250 6.90 5.01 13.61
C ARG A 250 5.80 5.74 14.36
N MET A 251 4.59 5.20 14.40
CA MET A 251 3.44 5.82 15.07
C MET A 251 3.43 5.58 16.58
N THR A 252 3.83 4.38 17.02
CA THR A 252 3.66 3.94 18.42
C THR A 252 4.95 4.01 19.23
N GLY A 253 6.11 3.88 18.59
CA GLY A 253 7.40 3.67 19.27
C GLY A 253 7.52 2.30 19.94
N ASP A 254 6.58 1.38 19.72
CA ASP A 254 6.58 0.05 20.32
C ASP A 254 7.61 -0.85 19.63
N PRO A 255 8.67 -1.32 20.32
CA PRO A 255 9.71 -2.15 19.74
C PRO A 255 9.19 -3.50 19.23
N PHE A 256 8.02 -3.96 19.68
CA PHE A 256 7.36 -5.16 19.16
C PHE A 256 7.29 -5.16 17.63
N TRP A 257 6.97 -4.01 17.04
CA TRP A 257 6.85 -3.89 15.58
C TRP A 257 8.20 -3.98 14.86
N ALA A 258 9.27 -3.46 15.48
CA ALA A 258 10.61 -3.63 14.94
C ALA A 258 11.06 -5.09 14.96
N GLU A 259 10.84 -5.78 16.09
CA GLU A 259 11.17 -7.20 16.24
C GLU A 259 10.38 -8.07 15.27
N HIS A 260 9.07 -7.79 15.10
CA HIS A 260 8.23 -8.53 14.17
C HIS A 260 8.63 -8.29 12.71
N CYS A 261 8.94 -7.05 12.33
CA CYS A 261 9.46 -6.72 11.00
C CYS A 261 10.76 -7.50 10.71
N GLU A 262 11.68 -7.52 11.67
CA GLU A 262 12.94 -8.27 11.54
C GLU A 262 12.69 -9.78 11.41
N GLU A 263 11.75 -10.35 12.18
CA GLU A 263 11.38 -11.75 12.09
C GLU A 263 10.88 -12.10 10.67
N VAL A 264 9.99 -11.29 10.11
CA VAL A 264 9.48 -11.48 8.74
C VAL A 264 10.60 -11.31 7.71
N ALA A 265 11.41 -10.26 7.83
CA ALA A 265 12.46 -9.91 6.88
C ALA A 265 13.55 -10.99 6.77
N PHE A 266 13.92 -11.62 7.88
CA PHE A 266 15.03 -12.56 7.91
C PHE A 266 14.60 -14.04 7.93
N ASN A 267 13.36 -14.35 8.25
CA ASN A 267 12.90 -15.73 8.32
C ASN A 267 11.84 -16.10 7.28
N SER A 268 10.85 -15.24 7.04
CA SER A 268 9.78 -15.52 6.06
C SER A 268 10.14 -15.08 4.65
N TYR A 269 10.50 -13.82 4.48
CA TYR A 269 10.74 -13.23 3.15
C TYR A 269 11.85 -13.92 2.35
N PRO A 270 13.01 -14.33 2.93
CA PRO A 270 14.06 -14.99 2.18
C PRO A 270 13.61 -16.32 1.55
N ALA A 271 12.61 -16.99 2.14
CA ALA A 271 12.06 -18.22 1.55
C ALA A 271 11.31 -17.99 0.24
N ALA A 272 10.85 -16.78 -0.02
CA ALA A 272 10.22 -16.41 -1.28
C ALA A 272 11.22 -16.12 -2.40
N VAL A 273 12.48 -15.85 -2.07
CA VAL A 273 13.53 -15.48 -3.03
C VAL A 273 14.36 -16.71 -3.41
N MET A 274 14.66 -16.89 -4.69
CA MET A 274 15.59 -17.92 -5.13
C MET A 274 17.00 -17.58 -4.63
N PRO A 275 17.85 -18.59 -4.30
CA PRO A 275 19.18 -18.36 -3.77
C PRO A 275 20.10 -17.50 -4.65
N ASP A 276 19.84 -17.47 -5.96
CA ASP A 276 20.56 -16.65 -6.93
C ASP A 276 19.93 -15.27 -7.18
N PHE A 277 18.88 -14.93 -6.43
CA PHE A 277 18.10 -13.67 -6.53
C PHE A 277 17.52 -13.37 -7.91
N LYS A 278 17.33 -14.38 -8.77
CA LYS A 278 16.81 -14.18 -10.13
C LYS A 278 15.30 -14.35 -10.26
N ALA A 279 14.64 -14.88 -9.25
CA ALA A 279 13.21 -15.09 -9.25
C ALA A 279 12.64 -15.03 -7.84
N LEU A 280 11.38 -14.64 -7.76
CA LEU A 280 10.53 -14.74 -6.58
C LEU A 280 9.50 -15.85 -6.78
N ARG A 281 9.12 -16.50 -5.71
CA ARG A 281 7.93 -17.34 -5.66
C ARG A 281 6.73 -16.48 -5.31
N TYR A 282 5.60 -16.73 -5.96
CA TYR A 282 4.36 -16.03 -5.61
C TYR A 282 3.84 -16.52 -4.24
N ILE A 283 3.84 -17.84 -4.05
CA ILE A 283 3.43 -18.49 -2.79
C ILE A 283 4.60 -19.29 -2.24
N THR A 284 4.86 -19.14 -0.95
CA THR A 284 5.86 -19.88 -0.19
C THR A 284 5.16 -20.77 0.83
N CYS A 285 5.53 -22.06 0.88
CA CYS A 285 5.02 -23.01 1.86
C CYS A 285 6.13 -23.39 2.85
N PRO A 286 5.78 -23.74 4.10
CA PRO A 286 6.76 -24.08 5.14
C PRO A 286 7.52 -25.39 4.95
N ASN A 287 7.21 -26.19 3.97
CA ASN A 287 7.83 -27.49 3.70
C ASN A 287 8.11 -27.71 2.22
#